data_8d37a20efb148f6ee00a0946f036e99e
#
_entry.id   8d37a20efb148f6ee00a0946f036e99e
#
_cell.length_a   1.000
_cell.length_b   1.000
_cell.length_c   1.000
_cell.angle_alpha   90.00
_cell.angle_beta   90.00
_cell.angle_gamma   90.00
#
_symmetry.space_group_name_H-M   'P 1'
#
loop_
_entity.id
_entity.type
_entity.pdbx_description
1 polymer ?
#
loop_
_entity_poly.entity_id
_entity_poly.type
_entity_poly.pdbx_seq_one_letter_code
_entity_poly.pdbx_strand_id
1 'polypeptide(L)'
;MQQKVAVLNIGKGRTIRIPVNYQHFILDSSNSPEGHGWNRDDVIYILQCIKDGHVEDLDMDDNLMNDIGTFFEDGVCVQPNIETAVYWYEQAIENGNDLARSNLADILRKGCQGYPKDLRRAFELYKACGLPYAHYRVGEFYEHGWGVDKDLEAAKAYYRQAYKEGHGLANKKLEEWNFLE
;
A
#
# COMPACT_ATOMS: atom_id res chain seq x y z
N MET A 1 6.71 26.64 4.19
CA MET A 1 8.14 26.31 3.99
C MET A 1 8.20 25.32 2.84
N GLN A 2 8.98 25.58 1.77
CA GLN A 2 9.15 24.58 0.71
C GLN A 2 9.96 23.41 1.28
N GLN A 3 9.40 22.22 1.22
CA GLN A 3 10.07 20.99 1.63
C GLN A 3 11.29 20.77 0.70
N LYS A 4 12.48 20.62 1.26
CA LYS A 4 13.66 20.29 0.46
C LYS A 4 13.48 18.89 -0.12
N VAL A 5 13.68 18.76 -1.42
CA VAL A 5 13.49 17.52 -2.16
C VAL A 5 14.83 17.15 -2.80
N ALA A 6 15.30 15.93 -2.56
CA ALA A 6 16.37 15.32 -3.35
C ALA A 6 15.77 14.72 -4.63
N VAL A 7 16.41 14.96 -5.76
CA VAL A 7 16.02 14.33 -7.05
C VAL A 7 17.01 13.22 -7.30
N LEU A 8 16.53 11.98 -7.25
CA LEU A 8 17.35 10.80 -7.47
C LEU A 8 17.07 10.23 -8.86
N ASN A 9 18.12 9.89 -9.58
CA ASN A 9 18.01 9.21 -10.86
C ASN A 9 17.85 7.70 -10.61
N ILE A 10 16.73 7.13 -11.02
CA ILE A 10 16.40 5.71 -10.84
C ILE A 10 16.63 4.86 -12.11
N GLY A 11 17.47 5.36 -13.01
CA GLY A 11 17.78 4.67 -14.28
C GLY A 11 16.73 4.89 -15.38
N LYS A 12 17.07 4.48 -16.60
CA LYS A 12 16.22 4.60 -17.81
C LYS A 12 15.66 6.02 -18.05
N GLY A 13 16.39 7.06 -17.62
CA GLY A 13 15.97 8.47 -17.76
C GLY A 13 14.82 8.88 -16.80
N ARG A 14 14.47 8.06 -15.83
CA ARG A 14 13.47 8.37 -14.79
C ARG A 14 14.12 8.98 -13.57
N THR A 15 13.40 9.86 -12.92
CA THR A 15 13.81 10.46 -11.64
C THR A 15 12.69 10.32 -10.62
N ILE A 16 13.06 10.12 -9.36
CA ILE A 16 12.17 10.17 -8.22
C ILE A 16 12.54 11.38 -7.34
N ARG A 17 11.56 12.03 -6.74
CA ARG A 17 11.74 13.16 -5.84
C ARG A 17 11.48 12.70 -4.42
N ILE A 18 12.53 12.48 -3.65
CA ILE A 18 12.41 12.07 -2.25
C ILE A 18 12.52 13.32 -1.37
N PRO A 19 11.51 13.67 -0.57
CA PRO A 19 11.66 14.69 0.45
C PRO A 19 12.79 14.32 1.41
N VAL A 20 13.69 15.27 1.68
CA VAL A 20 14.92 15.02 2.45
C VAL A 20 14.64 14.41 3.84
N ASN A 21 13.49 14.73 4.45
CA ASN A 21 13.07 14.12 5.72
C ASN A 21 12.83 12.60 5.62
N TYR A 22 12.52 12.04 4.44
CA TYR A 22 12.31 10.59 4.26
C TYR A 22 13.61 9.81 4.04
N GLN A 23 14.75 10.49 3.92
CA GLN A 23 16.07 9.88 3.94
C GLN A 23 16.64 9.76 5.37
N HIS A 24 16.05 10.46 6.35
CA HIS A 24 16.49 10.48 7.74
C HIS A 24 15.68 9.50 8.57
N PHE A 25 16.04 8.23 8.53
CA PHE A 25 15.44 7.17 9.33
C PHE A 25 16.51 6.37 10.09
N ILE A 26 16.08 5.61 11.08
CA ILE A 26 16.95 4.78 11.90
C ILE A 26 16.79 3.33 11.45
N LEU A 27 17.91 2.72 11.01
CA LEU A 27 17.95 1.28 10.77
C LEU A 27 17.81 0.55 12.10
N ASP A 28 16.93 -0.43 12.14
CA ASP A 28 16.68 -1.26 13.31
C ASP A 28 16.87 -2.73 12.95
N SER A 29 18.07 -3.22 13.14
CA SER A 29 18.43 -4.60 12.83
C SER A 29 17.78 -5.63 13.75
N SER A 30 17.07 -5.22 14.80
CA SER A 30 16.33 -6.12 15.69
C SER A 30 15.02 -6.60 15.06
N ASN A 31 14.43 -5.81 14.15
CA ASN A 31 13.25 -6.18 13.40
C ASN A 31 13.63 -6.98 12.15
N SER A 32 13.36 -8.28 12.18
CA SER A 32 13.70 -9.21 11.11
C SER A 32 12.63 -9.21 10.00
N PRO A 33 13.00 -9.41 8.72
CA PRO A 33 12.05 -9.68 7.64
C PRO A 33 11.49 -11.11 7.70
N GLU A 34 11.69 -11.86 8.78
CA GLU A 34 11.18 -13.23 8.94
C GLU A 34 9.66 -13.26 8.77
N GLY A 35 9.20 -14.12 7.86
CA GLY A 35 7.79 -14.22 7.49
C GLY A 35 7.33 -13.39 6.31
N HIS A 36 8.12 -12.43 5.84
CA HIS A 36 7.81 -11.60 4.67
C HIS A 36 8.44 -12.09 3.36
N GLY A 37 9.34 -13.10 3.43
CA GLY A 37 10.00 -13.66 2.24
C GLY A 37 11.20 -12.85 1.72
N TRP A 38 11.59 -11.76 2.37
CA TRP A 38 12.77 -10.97 2.03
C TRP A 38 14.03 -11.46 2.77
N ASN A 39 15.17 -11.34 2.09
CA ASN A 39 16.47 -11.53 2.74
C ASN A 39 16.80 -10.26 3.55
N ARG A 40 17.28 -10.44 4.78
CA ARG A 40 17.61 -9.34 5.69
C ARG A 40 18.71 -8.43 5.13
N ASP A 41 19.75 -9.01 4.59
CA ASP A 41 20.91 -8.24 4.11
C ASP A 41 20.51 -7.42 2.88
N ASP A 42 19.61 -7.94 2.03
CA ASP A 42 19.08 -7.21 0.89
C ASP A 42 18.22 -6.02 1.35
N VAL A 43 17.35 -6.20 2.36
CA VAL A 43 16.54 -5.11 2.92
C VAL A 43 17.44 -4.03 3.52
N ILE A 44 18.45 -4.40 4.31
CA ILE A 44 19.41 -3.44 4.88
C ILE A 44 20.17 -2.69 3.79
N TYR A 45 20.60 -3.39 2.74
CA TYR A 45 21.28 -2.77 1.60
C TYR A 45 20.38 -1.75 0.88
N ILE A 46 19.13 -2.12 0.57
CA ILE A 46 18.14 -1.21 -0.06
C ILE A 46 17.94 0.03 0.81
N LEU A 47 17.68 -0.14 2.10
CA LEU A 47 17.45 0.95 3.02
C LEU A 47 18.71 1.84 3.16
N GLN A 48 19.89 1.27 3.17
CA GLN A 48 21.16 2.03 3.22
C GLN A 48 21.35 2.86 1.94
N CYS A 49 21.09 2.28 0.75
CA CYS A 49 21.13 3.02 -0.51
C CYS A 49 20.20 4.23 -0.51
N ILE A 50 18.96 4.06 -0.01
CA ILE A 50 18.00 5.18 0.12
C ILE A 50 18.52 6.24 1.08
N LYS A 51 19.05 5.83 2.24
CA LYS A 51 19.55 6.73 3.27
C LYS A 51 20.73 7.58 2.78
N ASP A 52 21.63 6.96 2.01
CA ASP A 52 22.83 7.60 1.48
C ASP A 52 22.59 8.35 0.17
N GLY A 53 21.38 8.18 -0.42
CA GLY A 53 21.00 8.78 -1.70
C GLY A 53 21.59 8.09 -2.93
N HIS A 54 22.10 6.86 -2.77
CA HIS A 54 22.71 6.04 -3.83
C HIS A 54 21.70 4.99 -4.34
N VAL A 55 20.60 5.46 -4.96
CA VAL A 55 19.53 4.58 -5.47
C VAL A 55 19.71 4.18 -6.93
N GLU A 56 20.74 4.69 -7.61
CA GLU A 56 21.08 4.36 -9.00
C GLU A 56 21.44 2.88 -9.19
N ASP A 57 21.91 2.22 -8.13
CA ASP A 57 22.27 0.80 -8.12
C ASP A 57 21.06 -0.12 -7.85
N LEU A 58 19.91 0.45 -7.51
CA LEU A 58 18.66 -0.28 -7.28
C LEU A 58 17.81 -0.28 -8.55
N ASP A 59 17.25 -1.42 -8.91
CA ASP A 59 16.20 -1.47 -9.95
C ASP A 59 14.88 -1.00 -9.33
N MET A 60 14.74 0.34 -9.24
CA MET A 60 13.59 1.02 -8.62
C MET A 60 12.35 0.91 -9.51
N ASP A 61 11.79 -0.30 -9.59
CA ASP A 61 10.48 -0.54 -10.18
C ASP A 61 9.34 -0.26 -9.18
N ASP A 62 8.12 -0.43 -9.63
CA ASP A 62 6.92 -0.22 -8.83
C ASP A 62 6.78 -1.26 -7.69
N ASN A 63 7.32 -2.49 -7.88
CA ASN A 63 7.29 -3.53 -6.85
C ASN A 63 8.28 -3.19 -5.73
N LEU A 64 9.50 -2.79 -6.06
CA LEU A 64 10.49 -2.39 -5.05
C LEU A 64 9.99 -1.17 -4.26
N MET A 65 9.36 -0.19 -4.92
CA MET A 65 8.75 0.95 -4.23
C MET A 65 7.64 0.51 -3.26
N ASN A 66 6.79 -0.45 -3.65
CA ASN A 66 5.80 -1.04 -2.77
C ASN A 66 6.45 -1.75 -1.57
N ASP A 67 7.50 -2.55 -1.80
CA ASP A 67 8.20 -3.27 -0.75
C ASP A 67 8.86 -2.31 0.25
N ILE A 68 9.49 -1.23 -0.23
CA ILE A 68 10.03 -0.18 0.64
C ILE A 68 8.91 0.45 1.49
N GLY A 69 7.74 0.70 0.90
CA GLY A 69 6.55 1.15 1.64
C GLY A 69 6.21 0.18 2.79
N THR A 70 6.21 -1.12 2.52
CA THR A 70 5.95 -2.15 3.52
C THR A 70 7.05 -2.23 4.58
N PHE A 71 8.32 -2.02 4.22
CA PHE A 71 9.40 -1.96 5.21
C PHE A 71 9.15 -0.87 6.26
N PHE A 72 8.68 0.29 5.83
CA PHE A 72 8.36 1.39 6.75
C PHE A 72 7.02 1.22 7.46
N GLU A 73 6.02 0.57 6.87
CA GLU A 73 4.73 0.28 7.52
C GLU A 73 4.92 -0.70 8.68
N ASP A 74 5.61 -1.83 8.40
CA ASP A 74 5.77 -2.93 9.36
C ASP A 74 7.04 -2.80 10.21
N GLY A 75 7.93 -1.88 9.87
CA GLY A 75 9.19 -1.68 10.58
C GLY A 75 10.23 -2.76 10.26
N VAL A 76 10.27 -3.26 9.02
CA VAL A 76 11.21 -4.31 8.60
C VAL A 76 12.61 -3.73 8.49
N CYS A 77 13.53 -4.11 9.38
CA CYS A 77 14.89 -3.59 9.49
C CYS A 77 15.00 -2.07 9.67
N VAL A 78 13.91 -1.40 9.98
CA VAL A 78 13.82 0.05 10.18
C VAL A 78 12.78 0.37 11.24
N GLN A 79 12.86 1.52 11.89
CA GLN A 79 11.77 1.97 12.75
C GLN A 79 10.51 2.29 11.91
N PRO A 80 9.33 1.82 12.31
CA PRO A 80 8.09 2.06 11.58
C PRO A 80 7.84 3.56 11.38
N ASN A 81 7.44 3.93 10.16
CA ASN A 81 7.10 5.31 9.84
C ASN A 81 6.02 5.34 8.73
N ILE A 82 4.78 5.57 9.13
CA ILE A 82 3.64 5.54 8.22
C ILE A 82 3.68 6.66 7.16
N GLU A 83 4.19 7.84 7.48
CA GLU A 83 4.31 8.93 6.49
C GLU A 83 5.28 8.53 5.37
N THR A 84 6.40 7.91 5.74
CA THR A 84 7.38 7.39 4.77
C THR A 84 6.81 6.21 3.98
N ALA A 85 6.07 5.30 4.63
CA ALA A 85 5.38 4.19 3.94
C ALA A 85 4.40 4.71 2.90
N VAL A 86 3.54 5.66 3.28
CA VAL A 86 2.57 6.29 2.36
C VAL A 86 3.27 6.96 1.19
N TYR A 87 4.36 7.69 1.42
CA TYR A 87 5.14 8.29 0.35
C TYR A 87 5.59 7.24 -0.69
N TRP A 88 6.14 6.12 -0.24
CA TRP A 88 6.61 5.06 -1.13
C TRP A 88 5.47 4.32 -1.85
N TYR A 89 4.34 4.09 -1.17
CA TYR A 89 3.15 3.57 -1.83
C TYR A 89 2.61 4.52 -2.91
N GLU A 90 2.60 5.83 -2.67
CA GLU A 90 2.20 6.81 -3.69
C GLU A 90 3.12 6.77 -4.90
N GLN A 91 4.45 6.64 -4.71
CA GLN A 91 5.39 6.47 -5.82
C GLN A 91 5.13 5.17 -6.61
N ALA A 92 4.86 4.06 -5.93
CA ALA A 92 4.51 2.79 -6.56
C ALA A 92 3.19 2.90 -7.36
N ILE A 93 2.18 3.59 -6.80
CA ILE A 93 0.87 3.82 -7.45
C ILE A 93 1.02 4.65 -8.73
N GLU A 94 1.85 5.69 -8.73
CA GLU A 94 2.14 6.50 -9.92
C GLU A 94 2.76 5.66 -11.06
N ASN A 95 3.45 4.56 -10.70
CA ASN A 95 4.01 3.59 -11.64
C ASN A 95 3.08 2.38 -11.92
N GLY A 96 1.84 2.38 -11.40
CA GLY A 96 0.80 1.42 -11.73
C GLY A 96 0.64 0.24 -10.77
N ASN A 97 1.30 0.25 -9.60
CA ASN A 97 1.27 -0.87 -8.65
C ASN A 97 -0.07 -0.98 -7.93
N ASP A 98 -0.79 -2.08 -8.14
CA ASP A 98 -2.07 -2.36 -7.50
C ASP A 98 -1.94 -2.85 -6.06
N LEU A 99 -0.83 -3.50 -5.69
CA LEU A 99 -0.56 -3.86 -4.29
C LEU A 99 -0.39 -2.61 -3.43
N ALA A 100 0.39 -1.64 -3.90
CA ALA A 100 0.55 -0.37 -3.22
C ALA A 100 -0.78 0.40 -3.07
N ARG A 101 -1.66 0.34 -4.11
CA ARG A 101 -3.03 0.90 -4.00
C ARG A 101 -3.81 0.26 -2.87
N SER A 102 -3.75 -1.06 -2.79
CA SER A 102 -4.43 -1.82 -1.75
C SER A 102 -3.88 -1.51 -0.35
N ASN A 103 -2.55 -1.46 -0.21
CA ASN A 103 -1.88 -1.17 1.06
C ASN A 103 -2.21 0.25 1.56
N LEU A 104 -2.10 1.26 0.68
CA LEU A 104 -2.47 2.63 1.04
C LEU A 104 -3.95 2.76 1.39
N ALA A 105 -4.83 2.06 0.67
CA ALA A 105 -6.26 2.03 0.99
C ALA A 105 -6.54 1.41 2.36
N ASP A 106 -5.79 0.37 2.75
CA ASP A 106 -5.90 -0.25 4.07
C ASP A 106 -5.46 0.71 5.19
N ILE A 107 -4.36 1.45 5.01
CA ILE A 107 -3.92 2.49 5.95
C ILE A 107 -5.02 3.54 6.14
N LEU A 108 -5.56 4.07 5.04
CA LEU A 108 -6.61 5.09 5.08
C LEU A 108 -7.93 4.57 5.65
N ARG A 109 -8.28 3.29 5.40
CA ARG A 109 -9.48 2.66 5.95
C ARG A 109 -9.39 2.46 7.47
N LYS A 110 -8.25 2.02 7.95
CA LYS A 110 -8.02 1.76 9.38
C LYS A 110 -7.76 3.06 10.16
N GLY A 111 -6.97 3.94 9.57
CA GLY A 111 -6.34 5.04 10.27
C GLY A 111 -5.27 4.54 11.24
N CYS A 112 -4.30 5.35 11.56
CA CYS A 112 -3.27 5.06 12.56
C CYS A 112 -2.75 6.35 13.18
N GLN A 113 -1.90 6.24 14.20
CA GLN A 113 -1.30 7.40 14.85
C GLN A 113 -0.48 8.21 13.83
N GLY A 114 -0.78 9.50 13.71
CA GLY A 114 -0.16 10.40 12.75
C GLY A 114 -0.75 10.39 11.34
N TYR A 115 -1.60 9.39 11.00
CA TYR A 115 -2.24 9.30 9.71
C TYR A 115 -3.76 9.04 9.86
N PRO A 116 -4.60 10.06 9.66
CA PRO A 116 -6.02 9.97 9.95
C PRO A 116 -6.75 9.05 8.95
N LYS A 117 -7.84 8.47 9.43
CA LYS A 117 -8.76 7.69 8.61
C LYS A 117 -9.40 8.57 7.52
N ASP A 118 -9.35 8.11 6.27
CA ASP A 118 -10.02 8.72 5.12
C ASP A 118 -10.72 7.63 4.29
N LEU A 119 -11.98 7.39 4.64
CA LEU A 119 -12.78 6.34 3.99
C LEU A 119 -13.08 6.65 2.53
N ARG A 120 -13.25 7.92 2.16
CA ARG A 120 -13.52 8.29 0.78
C ARG A 120 -12.32 8.01 -0.12
N ARG A 121 -11.14 8.45 0.30
CA ARG A 121 -9.90 8.18 -0.44
C ARG A 121 -9.59 6.67 -0.49
N ALA A 122 -9.83 5.94 0.62
CA ALA A 122 -9.66 4.49 0.65
C ALA A 122 -10.58 3.79 -0.37
N PHE A 123 -11.86 4.20 -0.46
CA PHE A 123 -12.79 3.69 -1.45
C PHE A 123 -12.31 3.90 -2.88
N GLU A 124 -11.86 5.11 -3.23
CA GLU A 124 -11.37 5.42 -4.58
C GLU A 124 -10.13 4.59 -4.94
N LEU A 125 -9.21 4.39 -4.00
CA LEU A 125 -8.03 3.55 -4.22
C LEU A 125 -8.40 2.08 -4.45
N TYR A 126 -9.27 1.49 -3.61
CA TYR A 126 -9.74 0.12 -3.83
C TYR A 126 -10.48 -0.02 -5.15
N LYS A 127 -11.32 0.96 -5.51
CA LYS A 127 -12.08 0.94 -6.76
C LYS A 127 -11.20 1.01 -8.00
N ALA A 128 -10.06 1.70 -7.91
CA ALA A 128 -9.07 1.77 -8.98
C ALA A 128 -8.10 0.58 -9.02
N CYS A 129 -8.17 -0.31 -8.03
CA CYS A 129 -7.28 -1.47 -7.90
C CYS A 129 -7.90 -2.72 -8.55
N GLY A 130 -7.12 -3.43 -9.36
CA GLY A 130 -7.57 -4.63 -10.08
C GLY A 130 -7.49 -5.93 -9.28
N LEU A 131 -7.15 -5.89 -7.99
CA LEU A 131 -6.97 -7.10 -7.17
C LEU A 131 -8.30 -7.63 -6.61
N PRO A 132 -8.48 -8.97 -6.55
CA PRO A 132 -9.67 -9.60 -5.97
C PRO A 132 -9.99 -9.14 -4.54
N TYR A 133 -8.95 -8.91 -3.74
CA TYR A 133 -9.07 -8.34 -2.38
C TYR A 133 -9.69 -6.94 -2.41
N ALA A 134 -9.27 -6.08 -3.34
CA ALA A 134 -9.80 -4.72 -3.44
C ALA A 134 -11.29 -4.75 -3.87
N HIS A 135 -11.67 -5.61 -4.80
CA HIS A 135 -13.08 -5.79 -5.15
C HIS A 135 -13.92 -6.24 -3.94
N TYR A 136 -13.41 -7.16 -3.13
CA TYR A 136 -14.08 -7.54 -1.88
C TYR A 136 -14.25 -6.34 -0.95
N ARG A 137 -13.19 -5.52 -0.77
CA ARG A 137 -13.25 -4.30 0.05
C ARG A 137 -14.26 -3.27 -0.48
N VAL A 138 -14.32 -3.05 -1.80
CA VAL A 138 -15.33 -2.18 -2.42
C VAL A 138 -16.75 -2.68 -2.10
N GLY A 139 -16.95 -3.99 -2.13
CA GLY A 139 -18.21 -4.61 -1.68
C GLY A 139 -18.58 -4.22 -0.24
N GLU A 140 -17.63 -4.30 0.70
CA GLU A 140 -17.86 -3.87 2.09
C GLU A 140 -18.16 -2.38 2.20
N PHE A 141 -17.49 -1.54 1.42
CA PHE A 141 -17.74 -0.10 1.42
C PHE A 141 -19.17 0.23 1.00
N TYR A 142 -19.69 -0.40 -0.05
CA TYR A 142 -21.09 -0.26 -0.46
C TYR A 142 -22.08 -0.89 0.54
N GLU A 143 -21.73 -2.05 1.13
CA GLU A 143 -22.56 -2.72 2.15
C GLU A 143 -22.82 -1.81 3.36
N HIS A 144 -21.77 -1.13 3.81
CA HIS A 144 -21.80 -0.33 5.04
C HIS A 144 -21.98 1.17 4.81
N GLY A 145 -21.85 1.66 3.59
CA GLY A 145 -21.87 3.09 3.28
C GLY A 145 -20.62 3.82 3.78
N TRP A 146 -19.44 3.19 3.70
CA TRP A 146 -18.20 3.78 4.15
C TRP A 146 -17.59 4.71 3.08
N GLY A 147 -17.68 6.02 3.29
CA GLY A 147 -17.16 7.00 2.33
C GLY A 147 -17.88 7.06 0.98
N VAL A 148 -18.95 6.29 0.82
CA VAL A 148 -19.82 6.20 -0.35
C VAL A 148 -21.25 5.92 0.13
N ASP A 149 -22.26 6.23 -0.67
CA ASP A 149 -23.64 5.88 -0.35
C ASP A 149 -23.82 4.36 -0.31
N LYS A 150 -24.61 3.90 0.68
CA LYS A 150 -24.90 2.48 0.82
C LYS A 150 -25.68 1.95 -0.38
N ASP A 151 -25.17 0.89 -1.02
CA ASP A 151 -25.79 0.22 -2.16
C ASP A 151 -25.54 -1.29 -2.09
N LEU A 152 -26.58 -2.04 -1.69
CA LEU A 152 -26.47 -3.49 -1.52
C LEU A 152 -26.35 -4.24 -2.85
N GLU A 153 -26.93 -3.73 -3.94
CA GLU A 153 -26.79 -4.37 -5.25
C GLU A 153 -25.38 -4.17 -5.82
N ALA A 154 -24.82 -2.97 -5.66
CA ALA A 154 -23.41 -2.75 -5.98
C ALA A 154 -22.50 -3.65 -5.11
N ALA A 155 -22.75 -3.75 -3.81
CA ALA A 155 -22.00 -4.64 -2.93
C ALA A 155 -22.02 -6.09 -3.41
N LYS A 156 -23.21 -6.64 -3.74
CA LYS A 156 -23.34 -8.00 -4.31
C LYS A 156 -22.53 -8.17 -5.59
N ALA A 157 -22.59 -7.18 -6.50
CA ALA A 157 -21.86 -7.24 -7.76
C ALA A 157 -20.35 -7.33 -7.51
N TYR A 158 -19.80 -6.53 -6.61
CA TYR A 158 -18.38 -6.55 -6.26
C TYR A 158 -17.97 -7.82 -5.52
N TYR A 159 -18.79 -8.36 -4.61
CA TYR A 159 -18.50 -9.65 -3.98
C TYR A 159 -18.52 -10.79 -4.99
N ARG A 160 -19.46 -10.81 -5.99
CA ARG A 160 -19.46 -11.80 -7.07
C ARG A 160 -18.20 -11.70 -7.94
N GLN A 161 -17.73 -10.49 -8.21
CA GLN A 161 -16.50 -10.27 -8.97
C GLN A 161 -15.30 -10.81 -8.17
N ALA A 162 -15.13 -10.42 -6.91
CA ALA A 162 -14.06 -10.91 -6.05
C ALA A 162 -14.05 -12.45 -5.93
N TYR A 163 -15.23 -13.06 -5.83
CA TYR A 163 -15.37 -14.53 -5.79
C TYR A 163 -14.90 -15.20 -7.08
N LYS A 164 -15.33 -14.67 -8.24
CA LYS A 164 -14.91 -15.18 -9.54
C LYS A 164 -13.40 -15.11 -9.76
N GLU A 165 -12.77 -14.12 -9.15
CA GLU A 165 -11.32 -13.90 -9.18
C GLU A 165 -10.55 -14.66 -8.08
N GLY A 166 -11.25 -15.51 -7.29
CA GLY A 166 -10.66 -16.42 -6.32
C GLY A 166 -10.57 -15.87 -4.87
N HIS A 167 -11.24 -14.77 -4.54
CA HIS A 167 -11.25 -14.28 -3.15
C HIS A 167 -12.21 -15.10 -2.26
N GLY A 168 -11.65 -15.95 -1.41
CA GLY A 168 -12.42 -16.95 -0.64
C GLY A 168 -13.48 -16.36 0.31
N LEU A 169 -13.22 -15.21 0.94
CA LEU A 169 -14.19 -14.58 1.85
C LEU A 169 -15.43 -14.04 1.13
N ALA A 170 -15.33 -13.74 -0.18
CA ALA A 170 -16.45 -13.24 -0.96
C ALA A 170 -17.56 -14.29 -1.10
N ASN A 171 -17.19 -15.58 -1.21
CA ASN A 171 -18.17 -16.66 -1.26
C ASN A 171 -19.02 -16.72 0.01
N LYS A 172 -18.37 -16.65 1.17
CA LYS A 172 -19.06 -16.66 2.46
C LYS A 172 -20.07 -15.52 2.59
N LYS A 173 -19.66 -14.31 2.14
CA LYS A 173 -20.58 -13.15 2.12
C LYS A 173 -21.80 -13.37 1.22
N LEU A 174 -21.61 -13.92 0.03
CA LEU A 174 -22.69 -14.21 -0.89
C LEU A 174 -23.63 -15.29 -0.33
N GLU A 175 -23.11 -16.32 0.32
CA GLU A 175 -23.92 -17.36 0.99
C GLU A 175 -24.77 -16.77 2.13
N GLU A 176 -24.16 -15.93 2.97
CA GLU A 176 -24.88 -15.22 4.07
C GLU A 176 -26.06 -14.40 3.52
N TRP A 177 -25.93 -13.77 2.36
CA TRP A 177 -26.98 -12.96 1.76
C TRP A 177 -28.06 -13.77 1.04
N ASN A 178 -27.78 -14.98 0.57
CA ASN A 178 -28.78 -15.88 0.00
C ASN A 178 -29.69 -16.52 1.06
N PHE A 179 -29.24 -16.55 2.33
CA PHE A 179 -30.07 -17.02 3.45
C PHE A 179 -30.97 -15.91 4.04
N LEU A 180 -30.81 -14.67 3.59
CA LEU A 180 -31.60 -13.52 4.04
C LEU A 180 -32.70 -13.10 3.03
N GLU A 181 -32.79 -13.80 1.87
CA GLU A 181 -33.90 -13.71 0.89
C GLU A 181 -34.89 -14.85 1.11
#